data_c5c65cd732bd2f0ec62acc00453db4b2
#
_entry.id   c5c65cd732bd2f0ec62acc00453db4b2
#
_cell.length_a   1.000
_cell.length_b   1.000
_cell.length_c   1.000
_cell.angle_alpha   90.00
_cell.angle_beta   90.00
_cell.angle_gamma   90.00
#
_symmetry.space_group_name_H-M   'P 1'
#
loop_
_entity.id
_entity.type
_entity.pdbx_description
1 polymer ?
#
loop_
_entity_poly.entity_id
_entity_poly.type
_entity_poly.pdbx_seq_one_letter_code
_entity_poly.pdbx_strand_id
1 'polypeptide(L)'
;MILIKMGGSIITNKGKAQSARRKTIDNILKQIKRIDEPTILVHGGGSYGHYWSVKYGMHTKPARYSLKGLSVVKNSMIELDKIILDSAAKNRLNPYSLPPTDFMNGTKPI
;
A
#
# COMPACT_ATOMS: atom_id res chain seq x y z
N MET A 1 11.40 18.57 4.06
CA MET A 1 10.77 17.32 3.60
C MET A 1 10.06 16.63 4.76
N ILE A 2 8.86 16.13 4.52
CA ILE A 2 8.08 15.42 5.53
C ILE A 2 7.89 13.97 5.09
N LEU A 3 8.03 13.03 6.02
CA LEU A 3 7.70 11.63 5.83
C LEU A 3 6.43 11.31 6.60
N ILE A 4 5.41 10.81 5.90
CA ILE A 4 4.13 10.44 6.50
C ILE A 4 3.88 8.96 6.23
N LYS A 5 3.47 8.23 7.26
CA LYS A 5 3.10 6.82 7.13
C LYS A 5 1.60 6.64 7.36
N MET A 6 0.92 6.02 6.40
CA MET A 6 -0.46 5.55 6.54
C MET A 6 -0.44 4.06 6.84
N GLY A 7 -0.86 3.68 8.04
CA GLY A 7 -0.95 2.27 8.40
C GLY A 7 -2.03 1.54 7.59
N GLY A 8 -1.77 0.28 7.22
CA GLY A 8 -2.71 -0.52 6.44
C GLY A 8 -4.07 -0.70 7.13
N SER A 9 -4.08 -0.82 8.46
CA SER A 9 -5.32 -0.96 9.23
C SER A 9 -6.15 0.31 9.28
N ILE A 10 -5.54 1.47 8.99
CA ILE A 10 -6.25 2.76 8.96
C ILE A 10 -6.94 2.95 7.60
N ILE A 11 -6.28 2.57 6.51
CA ILE A 11 -6.75 2.80 5.14
C ILE A 11 -7.51 1.62 4.54
N THR A 12 -7.55 0.48 5.23
CA THR A 12 -8.31 -0.70 4.78
C THR A 12 -9.17 -1.25 5.91
N ASN A 13 -10.18 -2.06 5.55
CA ASN A 13 -11.02 -2.74 6.52
C ASN A 13 -10.37 -4.07 6.92
N LYS A 14 -10.05 -4.21 8.20
CA LYS A 14 -9.44 -5.41 8.77
C LYS A 14 -10.35 -6.63 8.59
N GLY A 15 -9.77 -7.75 8.18
CA GLY A 15 -10.49 -9.02 8.06
C GLY A 15 -11.35 -9.15 6.82
N LYS A 16 -11.42 -8.12 5.98
CA LYS A 16 -12.16 -8.15 4.72
C LYS A 16 -11.18 -7.95 3.56
N ALA A 17 -11.05 -8.97 2.71
CA ALA A 17 -10.10 -8.94 1.60
C ALA A 17 -10.33 -7.73 0.70
N GLN A 18 -9.24 -7.07 0.32
CA GLN A 18 -9.23 -5.98 -0.67
C GLN A 18 -10.33 -4.93 -0.43
N SER A 19 -10.47 -4.52 0.82
CA SER A 19 -11.49 -3.54 1.22
C SER A 19 -10.84 -2.23 1.65
N ALA A 20 -10.80 -1.24 0.78
CA ALA A 20 -10.21 0.06 1.05
C ALA A 20 -11.20 0.99 1.75
N ARG A 21 -10.70 1.77 2.69
CA ARG A 21 -11.44 2.88 3.31
C ARG A 21 -11.21 4.14 2.48
N ARG A 22 -11.90 4.23 1.35
CA ARG A 22 -11.67 5.28 0.34
C ARG A 22 -11.88 6.69 0.88
N LYS A 23 -12.88 6.87 1.73
CA LYS A 23 -13.17 8.17 2.35
C LYS A 23 -12.06 8.60 3.30
N THR A 24 -11.52 7.67 4.07
CA THR A 24 -10.39 7.93 4.97
C THR A 24 -9.15 8.32 4.17
N ILE A 25 -8.85 7.57 3.10
CA ILE A 25 -7.73 7.86 2.21
C ILE A 25 -7.88 9.27 1.63
N ASP A 26 -9.05 9.59 1.11
CA ASP A 26 -9.33 10.90 0.52
C ASP A 26 -9.14 12.04 1.52
N ASN A 27 -9.64 11.86 2.74
CA ASN A 27 -9.48 12.86 3.79
C ASN A 27 -8.00 13.09 4.18
N ILE A 28 -7.21 12.02 4.25
CA ILE A 28 -5.77 12.13 4.53
C ILE A 28 -5.08 12.90 3.42
N LEU A 29 -5.37 12.59 2.15
CA LEU A 29 -4.73 13.25 1.03
C LEU A 29 -5.15 14.72 0.90
N LYS A 30 -6.37 15.07 1.29
CA LYS A 30 -6.79 16.48 1.39
C LYS A 30 -5.94 17.24 2.39
N GLN A 31 -5.62 16.63 3.53
CA GLN A 31 -4.77 17.24 4.54
C GLN A 31 -3.33 17.38 4.03
N ILE A 32 -2.83 16.36 3.33
CA ILE A 32 -1.48 16.41 2.74
C ILE A 32 -1.37 17.53 1.72
N LYS A 33 -2.43 17.80 0.96
CA LYS A 33 -2.46 18.91 0.00
C LYS A 33 -2.17 20.28 0.65
N ARG A 34 -2.47 20.44 1.93
CA ARG A 34 -2.23 21.69 2.65
C ARG A 34 -0.78 21.85 3.08
N ILE A 35 0.03 20.80 3.00
CA ILE A 35 1.44 20.84 3.37
C ILE A 35 2.21 21.51 2.24
N ASP A 36 2.96 22.56 2.56
CA ASP A 36 3.71 23.33 1.58
C ASP A 36 5.20 22.95 1.60
N GLU A 37 5.48 21.66 1.46
CA GLU A 37 6.84 21.16 1.28
C GLU A 37 6.80 19.76 0.69
N PRO A 38 7.93 19.30 0.09
CA PRO A 38 8.01 17.94 -0.45
C PRO A 38 7.67 16.89 0.60
N THR A 39 6.82 15.95 0.24
CA THR A 39 6.30 14.93 1.16
C THR A 39 6.52 13.55 0.58
N ILE A 40 7.02 12.63 1.40
CA ILE A 40 7.06 11.21 1.08
C ILE A 40 5.95 10.53 1.87
N LEU A 41 5.05 9.88 1.15
CA LEU A 41 3.96 9.14 1.75
C LEU A 41 4.23 7.64 1.65
N VAL A 42 4.31 6.97 2.79
CA VAL A 42 4.47 5.52 2.88
C VAL A 42 3.16 4.92 3.36
N HIS A 43 2.72 3.83 2.75
CA HIS A 43 1.54 3.14 3.22
C HIS A 43 1.75 1.64 3.35
N GLY A 44 1.01 1.03 4.27
CA GLY A 44 0.99 -0.42 4.43
C GLY A 44 -0.02 -1.07 3.49
N GLY A 45 -0.09 -2.40 3.51
CA GLY A 45 -0.96 -3.19 2.66
C GLY A 45 -2.34 -3.49 3.25
N GLY A 46 -2.43 -3.58 4.58
CA GLY A 46 -3.68 -3.93 5.24
C GLY A 46 -4.33 -5.16 4.63
N SER A 47 -5.64 -5.10 4.34
CA SER A 47 -6.37 -6.23 3.76
C SER A 47 -6.00 -6.55 2.31
N TYR A 48 -5.19 -5.72 1.65
CA TYR A 48 -4.66 -5.98 0.31
C TYR A 48 -3.38 -6.80 0.33
N GLY A 49 -2.62 -6.76 1.41
CA GLY A 49 -1.38 -7.51 1.56
C GLY A 49 -1.52 -8.64 2.56
N HIS A 50 -1.84 -8.32 3.81
CA HIS A 50 -1.86 -9.27 4.91
C HIS A 50 -2.84 -10.43 4.68
N TYR A 51 -4.05 -10.15 4.22
CA TYR A 51 -5.06 -11.18 3.98
C TYR A 51 -4.53 -12.27 3.03
N TRP A 52 -3.98 -11.87 1.90
CA TRP A 52 -3.50 -12.82 0.91
C TRP A 52 -2.23 -13.52 1.33
N SER A 53 -1.32 -12.81 2.01
CA SER A 53 -0.09 -13.43 2.49
C SER A 53 -0.36 -14.50 3.55
N VAL A 54 -1.35 -14.30 4.41
CA VAL A 54 -1.80 -15.32 5.36
C VAL A 54 -2.46 -16.49 4.62
N LYS A 55 -3.36 -16.19 3.68
CA LYS A 55 -4.07 -17.22 2.92
C LYS A 55 -3.13 -18.16 2.16
N TYR A 56 -2.04 -17.63 1.62
CA TYR A 56 -1.05 -18.42 0.88
C TYR A 56 0.10 -18.95 1.74
N GLY A 57 -0.03 -18.88 3.07
CA GLY A 57 0.90 -19.53 3.99
C GLY A 57 2.23 -18.83 4.15
N MET A 58 2.34 -17.55 3.80
CA MET A 58 3.60 -16.80 3.92
C MET A 58 3.98 -16.49 5.36
N HIS A 59 3.04 -16.65 6.31
CA HIS A 59 3.26 -16.44 7.74
C HIS A 59 3.45 -17.75 8.52
N THR A 60 3.47 -18.90 7.85
CA THR A 60 3.72 -20.18 8.50
C THR A 60 5.21 -20.37 8.78
N LYS A 61 5.54 -21.35 9.63
CA LYS A 61 6.94 -21.72 9.94
C LYS A 61 7.18 -23.17 9.52
N PRO A 62 7.88 -23.46 8.41
CA PRO A 62 8.48 -22.47 7.50
C PRO A 62 7.45 -21.74 6.61
N ALA A 63 7.79 -20.52 6.22
CA ALA A 63 6.95 -19.76 5.33
C ALA A 63 6.89 -20.39 3.93
N ARG A 64 5.73 -20.26 3.28
CA ARG A 64 5.52 -20.78 1.93
C ARG A 64 5.42 -19.62 0.94
N TYR A 65 6.17 -19.71 -0.16
CA TYR A 65 6.18 -18.71 -1.21
C TYR A 65 5.94 -19.39 -2.55
N SER A 66 4.68 -19.48 -2.95
CA SER A 66 4.31 -19.96 -4.29
C SER A 66 4.31 -18.80 -5.27
N LEU A 67 4.54 -19.09 -6.55
CA LEU A 67 4.44 -18.05 -7.60
C LEU A 67 3.06 -17.45 -7.65
N LYS A 68 2.01 -18.28 -7.50
CA LYS A 68 0.64 -17.79 -7.46
C LYS A 68 0.40 -16.86 -6.30
N GLY A 69 0.84 -17.22 -5.09
CA GLY A 69 0.68 -16.40 -3.89
C GLY A 69 1.39 -15.06 -4.02
N LEU A 70 2.62 -15.07 -4.50
CA LEU A 70 3.39 -13.83 -4.72
C LEU A 70 2.70 -12.93 -5.76
N SER A 71 2.20 -13.53 -6.84
CA SER A 71 1.48 -12.78 -7.87
C SER A 71 0.20 -12.15 -7.33
N VAL A 72 -0.59 -12.90 -6.57
CA VAL A 72 -1.83 -12.39 -5.97
C VAL A 72 -1.55 -11.22 -5.02
N VAL A 73 -0.55 -11.37 -4.14
CA VAL A 73 -0.18 -10.31 -3.21
C VAL A 73 0.29 -9.07 -3.97
N LYS A 74 1.17 -9.24 -4.94
CA LYS A 74 1.70 -8.11 -5.74
C LYS A 74 0.59 -7.37 -6.47
N ASN A 75 -0.31 -8.09 -7.14
CA ASN A 75 -1.40 -7.46 -7.89
C ASN A 75 -2.40 -6.77 -6.97
N SER A 76 -2.67 -7.35 -5.79
CA SER A 76 -3.52 -6.73 -4.78
C SER A 76 -2.91 -5.42 -4.28
N MET A 77 -1.60 -5.39 -4.04
CA MET A 77 -0.89 -4.19 -3.59
C MET A 77 -0.88 -3.10 -4.67
N ILE A 78 -0.76 -3.49 -5.94
CA ILE A 78 -0.87 -2.55 -7.07
C ILE A 78 -2.27 -1.91 -7.08
N GLU A 79 -3.30 -2.70 -6.82
CA GLU A 79 -4.68 -2.20 -6.76
C GLU A 79 -4.86 -1.16 -5.65
N LEU A 80 -4.33 -1.43 -4.45
CA LEU A 80 -4.38 -0.46 -3.35
C LEU A 80 -3.61 0.82 -3.69
N ASP A 81 -2.41 0.68 -4.25
CA ASP A 81 -1.60 1.83 -4.64
C ASP A 81 -2.34 2.69 -5.67
N LYS A 82 -3.03 2.06 -6.64
CA LYS A 82 -3.83 2.78 -7.62
C LYS A 82 -4.97 3.56 -6.97
N ILE A 83 -5.64 3.01 -5.98
CA ILE A 83 -6.68 3.71 -5.23
C ILE A 83 -6.11 4.98 -4.57
N ILE A 84 -4.93 4.87 -3.97
CA ILE A 84 -4.27 6.01 -3.33
C ILE A 84 -3.83 7.04 -4.38
N LEU A 85 -3.24 6.60 -5.49
CA LEU A 85 -2.84 7.48 -6.59
C LEU A 85 -4.02 8.22 -7.19
N ASP A 86 -5.14 7.54 -7.41
CA ASP A 86 -6.36 8.16 -7.96
C ASP A 86 -6.91 9.22 -6.99
N SER A 87 -6.91 8.93 -5.69
CA SER A 87 -7.33 9.91 -4.68
C SER A 87 -6.37 11.10 -4.63
N ALA A 88 -5.06 10.87 -4.74
CA ALA A 88 -4.07 11.94 -4.80
C ALA A 88 -4.30 12.86 -6.01
N ALA A 89 -4.52 12.29 -7.17
CA ALA A 89 -4.80 13.04 -8.39
C ALA A 89 -6.10 13.85 -8.27
N LYS A 90 -7.13 13.26 -7.69
CA LYS A 90 -8.41 13.94 -7.42
C LYS A 90 -8.21 15.15 -6.51
N ASN A 91 -7.29 15.09 -5.58
CA ASN A 91 -6.97 16.18 -4.67
C ASN A 91 -5.87 17.11 -5.23
N ARG A 92 -5.59 17.02 -6.52
CA ARG A 92 -4.63 17.89 -7.23
C ARG A 92 -3.19 17.75 -6.74
N LEU A 93 -2.85 16.58 -6.22
CA LEU A 93 -1.48 16.20 -5.95
C LEU A 93 -0.88 15.57 -7.21
N ASN A 94 0.44 15.61 -7.32
CA ASN A 94 1.16 15.00 -8.43
C ASN A 94 2.03 13.87 -7.89
N PRO A 95 1.44 12.70 -7.60
CA PRO A 95 2.18 11.62 -6.97
C PRO A 95 3.11 10.91 -7.95
N TYR A 96 4.24 10.45 -7.42
CA TYR A 96 5.14 9.55 -8.11
C TYR A 96 5.30 8.28 -7.27
N SER A 97 4.79 7.16 -7.77
CA SER A 97 4.80 5.91 -7.01
C SER A 97 6.15 5.19 -7.13
N LEU A 98 6.66 4.71 -6.00
CA LEU A 98 7.88 3.92 -5.92
C LEU A 98 7.62 2.63 -5.14
N PRO A 99 7.06 1.58 -5.77
CA PRO A 99 6.90 0.30 -5.12
C PRO A 99 8.27 -0.28 -4.73
N PRO A 100 8.45 -0.84 -3.52
CA PRO A 100 9.73 -1.39 -3.11
C PRO A 100 10.28 -2.46 -4.05
N THR A 101 9.43 -3.20 -4.73
CA THR A 101 9.85 -4.21 -5.71
C THR A 101 10.55 -3.65 -6.92
N ASP A 102 10.46 -2.33 -7.16
CA ASP A 102 11.15 -1.68 -8.27
C ASP A 102 12.62 -1.39 -7.96
N PHE A 103 12.99 -1.38 -6.68
CA PHE A 103 14.37 -1.06 -6.27
C PHE A 103 14.93 -2.02 -5.22
N MET A 104 14.26 -3.14 -4.96
CA MET A 104 14.70 -4.16 -4.01
C MET A 104 14.93 -5.49 -4.71
N ASN A 105 15.96 -6.20 -4.29
CA ASN A 105 16.23 -7.57 -4.73
C ASN A 105 16.28 -8.45 -3.48
N GLY A 106 15.18 -9.15 -3.19
CA GLY A 106 15.05 -9.85 -1.92
C GLY A 106 15.01 -8.85 -0.76
N THR A 107 16.06 -8.84 0.08
CA THR A 107 16.16 -7.92 1.22
C THR A 107 17.12 -6.77 0.99
N LYS A 108 17.70 -6.67 -0.20
CA LYS A 108 18.72 -5.65 -0.52
C LYS A 108 18.24 -4.71 -1.62
N PRO A 109 18.60 -3.44 -1.57
CA PRO A 109 18.39 -2.53 -2.69
C PRO A 109 19.12 -3.03 -3.94
N ILE A 110 18.52 -2.79 -5.09
CA ILE A 110 19.13 -3.14 -6.38
C ILE A 110 20.38 -2.29 -6.65
#